data_67e4e6d928bbb1751e3811afc953a04a
#
_entry.id   67e4e6d928bbb1751e3811afc953a04a
#
_cell.length_a   1.000
_cell.length_b   1.000
_cell.length_c   1.000
_cell.angle_alpha   90.00
_cell.angle_beta   90.00
_cell.angle_gamma   90.00
#
_symmetry.space_group_name_H-M   'P 1'
#
loop_
_entity.id
_entity.type
_entity.pdbx_description
1 polymer ?
#
loop_
_entity_poly.entity_id
_entity_poly.type
_entity_poly.pdbx_seq_one_letter_code
_entity_poly.pdbx_strand_id
1 'polypeptide(L)'
;MQQQLESLASELRRAKRVLFITGAGISADSGLPTYRGVGGLYNSEQTEEGYPIEQCLSASMFRVRPDITWKYMRLIGEAVLQCQPNPAHKIIAKWEKEFAQRGGTQSVAAHKSDGGKVVVFTQNIDGYHRLAGSENVLEIHGSLDEFFCTNCIWKILPDSSLEERLKELKELIEDSVPKCPKCGAVIRPRIVMFEERLPRPVLMQFQEEFDNGNGFDIVFSIGTSAMFPYITGPMYEAIRCGKTTVEINPAMGELSHRVAYYLPMGAADALTKLDALVFPRAQ
;
A
#
# COMPACT_ATOMS: atom_id res chain seq x y z
N MET A 1 13.22 4.99 -23.13
CA MET A 1 12.87 5.45 -21.77
C MET A 1 12.30 6.85 -21.78
N GLN A 2 13.05 7.90 -22.18
CA GLN A 2 12.56 9.28 -22.17
C GLN A 2 11.25 9.46 -22.98
N GLN A 3 11.21 8.93 -24.19
CA GLN A 3 10.01 8.96 -25.03
C GLN A 3 8.79 8.26 -24.40
N GLN A 4 9.02 7.14 -23.66
CA GLN A 4 7.94 6.47 -22.93
C GLN A 4 7.40 7.35 -21.80
N LEU A 5 8.27 8.03 -21.04
CA LEU A 5 7.86 8.95 -19.98
C LEU A 5 7.07 10.14 -20.52
N GLU A 6 7.49 10.71 -21.66
CA GLU A 6 6.79 11.82 -22.32
C GLU A 6 5.41 11.40 -22.85
N SER A 7 5.32 10.21 -23.46
CA SER A 7 4.05 9.65 -23.91
C SER A 7 3.09 9.41 -22.74
N LEU A 8 3.57 8.74 -21.69
CA LEU A 8 2.78 8.49 -20.47
C LEU A 8 2.36 9.80 -19.78
N ALA A 9 3.25 10.79 -19.70
CA ALA A 9 2.91 12.11 -19.15
C ALA A 9 1.81 12.80 -19.96
N SER A 10 1.82 12.64 -21.29
CA SER A 10 0.73 13.16 -22.15
C SER A 10 -0.61 12.49 -21.83
N GLU A 11 -0.63 11.18 -21.58
CA GLU A 11 -1.84 10.47 -21.19
C GLU A 11 -2.30 10.88 -19.78
N LEU A 12 -1.37 10.99 -18.81
CA LEU A 12 -1.65 11.46 -17.45
C LEU A 12 -2.28 12.87 -17.42
N ARG A 13 -1.85 13.76 -18.31
CA ARG A 13 -2.46 15.10 -18.41
C ARG A 13 -3.94 15.07 -18.83
N ARG A 14 -4.36 14.06 -19.58
CA ARG A 14 -5.75 13.86 -20.05
C ARG A 14 -6.58 12.98 -19.14
N ALA A 15 -5.94 12.14 -18.34
CA ALA A 15 -6.61 11.22 -17.44
C ALA A 15 -7.42 11.96 -16.37
N LYS A 16 -8.57 11.39 -16.03
CA LYS A 16 -9.41 11.83 -14.90
C LYS A 16 -9.25 10.90 -13.71
N ARG A 17 -9.23 9.59 -13.92
CA ARG A 17 -9.18 8.60 -12.85
C ARG A 17 -7.91 7.75 -12.95
N VAL A 18 -7.13 7.73 -11.88
CA VAL A 18 -5.87 6.98 -11.80
C VAL A 18 -5.90 6.06 -10.59
N LEU A 19 -5.55 4.80 -10.80
CA LEU A 19 -5.38 3.80 -9.75
C LEU A 19 -3.88 3.50 -9.56
N PHE A 20 -3.43 3.54 -8.32
CA PHE A 20 -2.11 3.07 -7.90
C PHE A 20 -2.26 1.78 -7.10
N ILE A 21 -1.82 0.65 -7.65
CA ILE A 21 -1.67 -0.62 -6.94
C ILE A 21 -0.24 -0.69 -6.43
N THR A 22 -0.03 -0.70 -5.11
CA THR A 22 1.30 -0.60 -4.54
C THR A 22 1.64 -1.78 -3.62
N GLY A 23 2.89 -2.23 -3.68
CA GLY A 23 3.47 -3.22 -2.81
C GLY A 23 4.73 -2.70 -2.10
N ALA A 24 5.44 -3.55 -1.37
CA ALA A 24 6.58 -3.16 -0.55
C ALA A 24 7.70 -2.43 -1.30
N GLY A 25 7.82 -2.66 -2.61
CA GLY A 25 8.84 -1.99 -3.43
C GLY A 25 8.68 -0.47 -3.55
N ILE A 26 7.47 0.09 -3.34
CA ILE A 26 7.32 1.56 -3.29
C ILE A 26 8.00 2.14 -2.05
N SER A 27 8.06 1.38 -0.95
CA SER A 27 8.67 1.79 0.32
C SER A 27 10.17 1.43 0.40
N ALA A 28 10.71 0.71 -0.58
CA ALA A 28 12.14 0.38 -0.64
C ALA A 28 13.01 1.63 -0.70
N ASP A 29 12.60 2.65 -1.45
CA ASP A 29 13.28 3.95 -1.54
C ASP A 29 13.18 4.77 -0.23
N SER A 30 12.38 4.33 0.75
CA SER A 30 12.34 4.85 2.12
C SER A 30 13.35 4.16 3.04
N GLY A 31 13.98 3.07 2.59
CA GLY A 31 14.84 2.21 3.40
C GLY A 31 14.10 1.03 4.05
N LEU A 32 12.79 0.88 3.83
CA LEU A 32 12.07 -0.30 4.29
C LEU A 32 12.47 -1.52 3.45
N PRO A 33 12.83 -2.63 4.11
CA PRO A 33 13.11 -3.86 3.41
C PRO A 33 11.86 -4.40 2.73
N THR A 34 12.02 -4.89 1.51
CA THR A 34 10.96 -5.62 0.81
C THR A 34 10.80 -7.02 1.41
N TYR A 35 9.62 -7.63 1.29
CA TYR A 35 9.41 -9.03 1.71
C TYR A 35 10.28 -10.00 0.90
N ARG A 36 10.44 -9.74 -0.39
CA ARG A 36 11.28 -10.53 -1.32
C ARG A 36 12.05 -9.57 -2.21
N GLY A 37 13.33 -9.86 -2.44
CA GLY A 37 14.17 -9.08 -3.34
C GLY A 37 15.47 -8.58 -2.70
N VAL A 38 16.23 -7.78 -3.45
CA VAL A 38 17.53 -7.26 -3.00
C VAL A 38 17.35 -6.41 -1.73
N GLY A 39 17.98 -6.83 -0.62
CA GLY A 39 17.91 -6.13 0.66
C GLY A 39 16.68 -6.48 1.53
N GLY A 40 15.86 -7.47 1.14
CA GLY A 40 14.70 -7.89 1.93
C GLY A 40 15.06 -8.43 3.31
N LEU A 41 14.23 -8.14 4.31
CA LEU A 41 14.32 -8.71 5.68
C LEU A 41 14.38 -10.25 5.66
N TYR A 42 14.02 -10.89 4.54
CA TYR A 42 13.72 -12.30 4.40
C TYR A 42 14.41 -12.95 3.21
N ASN A 43 15.66 -12.54 2.95
CA ASN A 43 16.50 -13.18 1.92
C ASN A 43 16.96 -14.59 2.29
N SER A 44 16.78 -15.02 3.56
CA SER A 44 16.97 -16.40 3.97
C SER A 44 15.68 -17.19 3.76
N GLU A 45 15.78 -18.42 3.24
CA GLU A 45 14.63 -19.31 3.10
C GLU A 45 13.95 -19.62 4.44
N GLN A 46 14.67 -19.45 5.55
CA GLN A 46 14.19 -19.71 6.91
C GLN A 46 14.61 -18.59 7.87
N THR A 47 13.74 -18.32 8.84
CA THR A 47 13.98 -17.46 9.98
C THR A 47 14.88 -18.15 11.01
N GLU A 48 15.27 -17.45 12.08
CA GLU A 48 16.01 -18.03 13.21
C GLU A 48 15.25 -19.19 13.86
N GLU A 49 13.91 -19.18 13.80
CA GLU A 49 13.05 -20.24 14.31
C GLU A 49 12.94 -21.44 13.36
N GLY A 50 13.58 -21.40 12.19
CA GLY A 50 13.57 -22.46 11.19
C GLY A 50 12.29 -22.53 10.35
N TYR A 51 11.47 -21.48 10.35
CA TYR A 51 10.26 -21.37 9.54
C TYR A 51 10.40 -20.29 8.45
N PRO A 52 9.72 -20.43 7.30
CA PRO A 52 9.56 -19.30 6.39
C PRO A 52 8.85 -18.14 7.08
N ILE A 53 9.16 -16.90 6.69
CA ILE A 53 8.56 -15.71 7.30
C ILE A 53 7.04 -15.67 7.15
N GLU A 54 6.53 -16.14 6.02
CA GLU A 54 5.09 -16.24 5.78
C GLU A 54 4.40 -17.13 6.80
N GLN A 55 5.08 -18.19 7.23
CA GLN A 55 4.59 -19.05 8.31
C GLN A 55 4.66 -18.35 9.66
N CYS A 56 5.76 -17.62 9.95
CA CYS A 56 5.89 -16.85 11.20
C CYS A 56 4.78 -15.77 11.32
N LEU A 57 4.36 -15.19 10.21
CA LEU A 57 3.31 -14.17 10.14
C LEU A 57 1.95 -14.74 9.73
N SER A 58 1.70 -16.03 9.98
CA SER A 58 0.42 -16.67 9.68
C SER A 58 -0.54 -16.68 10.87
N ALA A 59 -1.83 -16.82 10.58
CA ALA A 59 -2.88 -16.95 11.60
C ALA A 59 -2.70 -18.24 12.44
N SER A 60 -2.20 -19.32 11.85
CA SER A 60 -1.92 -20.56 12.54
C SER A 60 -0.76 -20.39 13.53
N MET A 61 0.34 -19.75 13.13
CA MET A 61 1.46 -19.45 14.01
C MET A 61 1.05 -18.53 15.16
N PHE A 62 0.33 -17.45 14.85
CA PHE A 62 -0.17 -16.53 15.87
C PHE A 62 -1.02 -17.21 16.93
N ARG A 63 -1.78 -18.25 16.57
CA ARG A 63 -2.63 -18.99 17.50
C ARG A 63 -1.83 -19.90 18.45
N VAL A 64 -0.76 -20.55 17.95
CA VAL A 64 0.01 -21.55 18.72
C VAL A 64 1.27 -20.96 19.35
N ARG A 65 1.93 -20.01 18.67
CA ARG A 65 3.18 -19.35 19.09
C ARG A 65 3.11 -17.85 18.78
N PRO A 66 2.23 -17.11 19.49
CA PRO A 66 2.09 -15.65 19.29
C PRO A 66 3.39 -14.89 19.57
N ASP A 67 4.28 -15.42 20.37
CA ASP A 67 5.62 -14.90 20.64
C ASP A 67 6.47 -14.78 19.36
N ILE A 68 6.46 -15.81 18.50
CA ILE A 68 7.17 -15.79 17.21
C ILE A 68 6.56 -14.73 16.30
N THR A 69 5.24 -14.72 16.14
CA THR A 69 4.58 -13.74 15.28
C THR A 69 4.82 -12.31 15.77
N TRP A 70 4.74 -12.06 17.08
CA TRP A 70 5.02 -10.75 17.65
C TRP A 70 6.48 -10.31 17.52
N LYS A 71 7.45 -11.24 17.57
CA LYS A 71 8.85 -10.94 17.28
C LYS A 71 9.00 -10.26 15.92
N TYR A 72 8.44 -10.86 14.87
CA TYR A 72 8.53 -10.31 13.51
C TYR A 72 7.66 -9.08 13.29
N MET A 73 6.50 -9.00 13.91
CA MET A 73 5.68 -7.79 13.88
C MET A 73 6.38 -6.58 14.50
N ARG A 74 7.14 -6.78 15.59
CA ARG A 74 7.95 -5.71 16.19
C ARG A 74 9.07 -5.26 15.26
N LEU A 75 9.80 -6.19 14.67
CA LEU A 75 10.86 -5.85 13.71
C LEU A 75 10.33 -4.99 12.56
N ILE A 76 9.15 -5.35 12.03
CA ILE A 76 8.48 -4.54 10.99
C ILE A 76 8.09 -3.17 11.54
N GLY A 77 7.46 -3.09 12.72
CA GLY A 77 7.05 -1.83 13.33
C GLY A 77 8.23 -0.91 13.63
N GLU A 78 9.33 -1.44 14.14
CA GLU A 78 10.57 -0.69 14.40
C GLU A 78 11.19 -0.16 13.12
N ALA A 79 11.23 -0.96 12.05
CA ALA A 79 11.70 -0.52 10.74
C ALA A 79 10.84 0.62 10.18
N VAL A 80 9.50 0.51 10.29
CA VAL A 80 8.56 1.56 9.88
C VAL A 80 8.82 2.87 10.64
N LEU A 81 9.10 2.82 11.94
CA LEU A 81 9.39 4.02 12.73
C LEU A 81 10.72 4.70 12.39
N GLN A 82 11.69 3.94 11.89
CA GLN A 82 13.01 4.47 11.51
C GLN A 82 13.02 5.13 10.13
N CYS A 83 11.99 4.92 9.33
CA CYS A 83 11.90 5.39 7.96
C CYS A 83 10.79 6.45 7.80
N GLN A 84 10.73 7.07 6.62
CA GLN A 84 9.75 8.11 6.29
C GLN A 84 9.21 7.91 4.88
N PRO A 85 7.99 8.41 4.57
CA PRO A 85 7.48 8.41 3.20
C PRO A 85 8.45 9.07 2.23
N ASN A 86 8.79 8.37 1.16
CA ASN A 86 9.71 8.85 0.12
C ASN A 86 8.99 9.74 -0.93
N PRO A 87 9.71 10.29 -1.93
CA PRO A 87 9.10 11.12 -2.97
C PRO A 87 7.94 10.47 -3.71
N ALA A 88 7.93 9.13 -3.92
CA ALA A 88 6.82 8.47 -4.60
C ALA A 88 5.50 8.64 -3.85
N HIS A 89 5.49 8.40 -2.54
CA HIS A 89 4.31 8.59 -1.71
C HIS A 89 3.81 10.05 -1.74
N LYS A 90 4.75 11.01 -1.62
CA LYS A 90 4.43 12.45 -1.63
C LYS A 90 3.87 12.92 -2.97
N ILE A 91 4.38 12.36 -4.08
CA ILE A 91 3.91 12.69 -5.42
C ILE A 91 2.51 12.12 -5.65
N ILE A 92 2.23 10.90 -5.21
CA ILE A 92 0.88 10.33 -5.29
C ILE A 92 -0.12 11.18 -4.50
N ALA A 93 0.21 11.60 -3.28
CA ALA A 93 -0.61 12.49 -2.48
C ALA A 93 -0.80 13.88 -3.12
N LYS A 94 0.24 14.44 -3.75
CA LYS A 94 0.14 15.65 -4.57
C LYS A 94 -0.81 15.45 -5.74
N TRP A 95 -0.64 14.36 -6.50
CA TRP A 95 -1.49 14.08 -7.66
C TRP A 95 -2.96 13.89 -7.27
N GLU A 96 -3.24 13.31 -6.11
CA GLU A 96 -4.61 13.20 -5.60
C GLU A 96 -5.29 14.58 -5.52
N LYS A 97 -4.58 15.58 -4.98
CA LYS A 97 -5.07 16.96 -4.88
C LYS A 97 -5.19 17.65 -6.24
N GLU A 98 -4.18 17.48 -7.09
CA GLU A 98 -4.16 18.08 -8.43
C GLU A 98 -5.25 17.51 -9.36
N PHE A 99 -5.47 16.17 -9.29
CA PHE A 99 -6.51 15.53 -10.08
C PHE A 99 -7.91 15.89 -9.59
N ALA A 100 -8.13 16.05 -8.29
CA ALA A 100 -9.42 16.49 -7.75
C ALA A 100 -9.86 17.86 -8.28
N GLN A 101 -8.91 18.71 -8.68
CA GLN A 101 -9.18 20.02 -9.28
C GLN A 101 -9.49 19.94 -10.78
N ARG A 102 -9.20 18.80 -11.44
CA ARG A 102 -9.47 18.59 -12.87
C ARG A 102 -10.95 18.28 -13.08
N GLY A 103 -11.75 19.21 -13.47
CA GLY A 103 -13.16 19.01 -13.77
C GLY A 103 -14.14 19.86 -12.96
N GLY A 104 -13.62 20.71 -12.09
CA GLY A 104 -14.43 21.62 -11.29
C GLY A 104 -14.90 22.87 -12.04
N THR A 105 -15.91 22.76 -12.91
CA THR A 105 -16.85 23.87 -13.01
C THR A 105 -17.71 23.81 -11.76
N GLN A 106 -17.68 24.86 -10.94
CA GLN A 106 -18.56 25.05 -9.79
C GLN A 106 -20.03 25.13 -10.27
N SER A 107 -20.61 23.99 -10.57
CA SER A 107 -22.03 23.85 -10.74
C SER A 107 -22.60 23.31 -9.43
N VAL A 108 -23.43 24.10 -8.76
CA VAL A 108 -24.12 23.78 -7.51
C VAL A 108 -25.02 22.52 -7.62
N ALA A 109 -25.11 21.91 -8.79
CA ALA A 109 -25.91 20.73 -9.10
C ALA A 109 -25.10 19.50 -9.54
N ALA A 110 -23.77 19.56 -9.55
CA ALA A 110 -22.95 18.39 -9.92
C ALA A 110 -22.94 17.37 -8.79
N HIS A 111 -23.43 16.17 -9.08
CA HIS A 111 -23.18 15.00 -8.25
C HIS A 111 -21.66 14.88 -8.02
N LYS A 112 -21.24 14.46 -6.82
CA LYS A 112 -19.84 14.32 -6.36
C LYS A 112 -18.88 13.53 -7.29
N SER A 113 -19.29 13.15 -8.50
CA SER A 113 -18.61 12.23 -9.42
C SER A 113 -17.85 12.89 -10.58
N ASP A 114 -17.92 14.21 -10.78
CA ASP A 114 -17.38 14.83 -12.01
C ASP A 114 -15.93 15.32 -11.91
N GLY A 115 -15.32 15.30 -10.73
CA GLY A 115 -13.91 15.62 -10.51
C GLY A 115 -12.98 14.45 -10.85
N GLY A 116 -11.73 14.77 -11.18
CA GLY A 116 -10.69 13.75 -11.29
C GLY A 116 -10.44 13.05 -9.95
N LYS A 117 -10.01 11.80 -9.99
CA LYS A 117 -9.78 11.01 -8.78
C LYS A 117 -8.52 10.17 -8.89
N VAL A 118 -7.72 10.19 -7.84
CA VAL A 118 -6.64 9.24 -7.61
C VAL A 118 -7.04 8.32 -6.48
N VAL A 119 -6.84 7.01 -6.65
CA VAL A 119 -7.08 5.99 -5.63
C VAL A 119 -5.82 5.17 -5.45
N VAL A 120 -5.45 4.91 -4.22
CA VAL A 120 -4.37 4.00 -3.86
C VAL A 120 -4.98 2.70 -3.33
N PHE A 121 -4.60 1.56 -3.93
CA PHE A 121 -4.91 0.22 -3.47
C PHE A 121 -3.60 -0.44 -3.06
N THR A 122 -3.35 -0.50 -1.75
CA THR A 122 -2.04 -0.90 -1.24
C THR A 122 -2.07 -2.21 -0.46
N GLN A 123 -1.03 -3.03 -0.66
CA GLN A 123 -0.72 -4.21 0.14
C GLN A 123 0.09 -3.86 1.40
N ASN A 124 0.64 -2.64 1.45
CA ASN A 124 1.52 -2.22 2.52
C ASN A 124 0.72 -1.90 3.79
N ILE A 125 1.33 -2.22 4.92
CA ILE A 125 0.79 -1.96 6.26
C ILE A 125 1.53 -0.81 6.98
N ASP A 126 2.47 -0.14 6.29
CA ASP A 126 3.36 0.89 6.83
C ASP A 126 2.68 2.25 7.08
N GLY A 127 1.49 2.48 6.50
CA GLY A 127 0.76 3.74 6.62
C GLY A 127 1.36 4.91 5.83
N TYR A 128 2.42 4.70 5.03
CA TYR A 128 3.17 5.79 4.38
C TYR A 128 2.37 6.60 3.37
N HIS A 129 1.40 6.00 2.68
CA HIS A 129 0.51 6.75 1.81
C HIS A 129 -0.28 7.81 2.59
N ARG A 130 -0.85 7.43 3.75
CA ARG A 130 -1.60 8.36 4.62
C ARG A 130 -0.68 9.39 5.26
N LEU A 131 0.49 9.00 5.74
CA LEU A 131 1.50 9.92 6.28
C LEU A 131 1.99 10.94 5.23
N ALA A 132 2.03 10.57 3.96
CA ALA A 132 2.35 11.47 2.86
C ALA A 132 1.21 12.43 2.49
N GLY A 133 0.00 12.20 3.02
CA GLY A 133 -1.18 13.04 2.82
C GLY A 133 -2.19 12.52 1.79
N SER A 134 -2.11 11.24 1.38
CA SER A 134 -3.15 10.59 0.58
C SER A 134 -4.39 10.28 1.44
N GLU A 135 -5.58 10.58 0.93
CA GLU A 135 -6.86 10.37 1.60
C GLU A 135 -7.62 9.14 1.04
N ASN A 136 -7.59 8.93 -0.29
CA ASN A 136 -8.26 7.81 -0.94
C ASN A 136 -7.37 6.55 -0.96
N VAL A 137 -7.10 5.98 0.22
CA VAL A 137 -6.23 4.82 0.41
C VAL A 137 -7.04 3.62 0.87
N LEU A 138 -6.96 2.53 0.11
CA LEU A 138 -7.55 1.23 0.38
C LEU A 138 -6.46 0.25 0.81
N GLU A 139 -6.35 0.00 2.11
CA GLU A 139 -5.33 -0.85 2.74
C GLU A 139 -5.84 -2.29 2.81
N ILE A 140 -5.58 -3.08 1.74
CA ILE A 140 -6.14 -4.42 1.59
C ILE A 140 -5.60 -5.43 2.62
N HIS A 141 -4.40 -5.18 3.15
CA HIS A 141 -3.83 -5.98 4.23
C HIS A 141 -3.95 -5.29 5.60
N GLY A 142 -4.78 -4.25 5.72
CA GLY A 142 -4.89 -3.47 6.94
C GLY A 142 -3.72 -2.53 7.16
N SER A 143 -3.59 -2.03 8.39
CA SER A 143 -2.57 -1.05 8.77
C SER A 143 -2.06 -1.32 10.19
N LEU A 144 -0.84 -0.86 10.48
CA LEU A 144 -0.28 -0.82 11.83
C LEU A 144 -0.86 0.31 12.70
N ASP A 145 -1.91 1.00 12.23
CA ASP A 145 -2.50 2.15 12.92
C ASP A 145 -3.39 1.78 14.12
N GLU A 146 -3.86 0.56 14.19
CA GLU A 146 -4.77 0.11 15.25
C GLU A 146 -4.31 -1.23 15.84
N PHE A 147 -4.38 -1.33 17.17
CA PHE A 147 -4.17 -2.58 17.89
C PHE A 147 -5.44 -2.97 18.64
N PHE A 148 -5.77 -4.23 18.65
CA PHE A 148 -7.01 -4.72 19.27
C PHE A 148 -6.81 -6.04 20.01
N CYS A 149 -7.68 -6.27 21.01
CA CYS A 149 -7.74 -7.51 21.74
C CYS A 149 -8.41 -8.61 20.91
N THR A 150 -7.83 -9.82 20.90
CA THR A 150 -8.40 -10.96 20.17
C THR A 150 -9.69 -11.52 20.77
N ASN A 151 -10.08 -11.10 21.99
CA ASN A 151 -11.20 -11.70 22.73
C ASN A 151 -12.25 -10.70 23.21
N CYS A 152 -11.91 -9.41 23.40
CA CYS A 152 -12.87 -8.41 23.87
C CYS A 152 -12.80 -7.12 23.03
N ILE A 153 -13.65 -6.14 23.37
CA ILE A 153 -13.77 -4.88 22.62
C ILE A 153 -12.63 -3.88 22.88
N TRP A 154 -11.64 -4.23 23.71
CA TRP A 154 -10.52 -3.34 24.01
C TRP A 154 -9.63 -3.13 22.78
N LYS A 155 -9.21 -1.89 22.56
CA LYS A 155 -8.33 -1.51 21.46
C LYS A 155 -7.56 -0.24 21.78
N ILE A 156 -6.43 -0.05 21.11
CA ILE A 156 -5.69 1.20 20.99
C ILE A 156 -6.05 1.80 19.64
N LEU A 157 -6.61 3.01 19.64
CA LEU A 157 -7.08 3.71 18.44
C LEU A 157 -5.95 4.52 17.78
N PRO A 158 -6.09 4.87 16.51
CA PRO A 158 -5.10 5.67 15.78
C PRO A 158 -5.19 7.19 16.05
N ASP A 159 -5.58 7.60 17.24
CA ASP A 159 -5.65 8.99 17.69
C ASP A 159 -4.32 9.53 18.26
N SER A 160 -3.33 8.63 18.41
CA SER A 160 -1.96 8.93 18.78
C SER A 160 -0.97 8.49 17.70
N SER A 161 0.29 8.90 17.80
CA SER A 161 1.32 8.44 16.86
C SER A 161 1.57 6.93 17.00
N LEU A 162 2.09 6.30 15.93
CA LEU A 162 2.47 4.88 15.96
C LEU A 162 3.51 4.63 17.08
N GLU A 163 4.42 5.59 17.31
CA GLU A 163 5.43 5.50 18.37
C GLU A 163 4.80 5.43 19.76
N GLU A 164 3.82 6.30 20.04
CA GLU A 164 3.08 6.30 21.32
C GLU A 164 2.31 5.02 21.52
N ARG A 165 1.64 4.50 20.46
CA ARG A 165 0.92 3.22 20.50
C ARG A 165 1.84 2.02 20.76
N LEU A 166 3.03 2.01 20.14
CA LEU A 166 4.03 0.96 20.40
C LEU A 166 4.61 1.06 21.81
N LYS A 167 4.76 2.29 22.35
CA LYS A 167 5.16 2.47 23.75
C LYS A 167 4.11 1.92 24.72
N GLU A 168 2.83 2.26 24.50
CA GLU A 168 1.71 1.70 25.29
C GLU A 168 1.68 0.18 25.22
N LEU A 169 1.88 -0.42 24.03
CA LEU A 169 1.96 -1.86 23.88
C LEU A 169 3.12 -2.46 24.66
N LYS A 170 4.28 -1.79 24.72
CA LYS A 170 5.43 -2.27 25.50
C LYS A 170 5.11 -2.42 26.98
N GLU A 171 4.25 -1.55 27.52
CA GLU A 171 3.80 -1.60 28.92
C GLU A 171 2.85 -2.79 29.20
N LEU A 172 2.24 -3.34 28.13
CA LEU A 172 1.32 -4.46 28.20
C LEU A 172 1.99 -5.81 27.84
N ILE A 173 3.32 -5.81 27.65
CA ILE A 173 4.05 -7.03 27.26
C ILE A 173 4.25 -7.93 28.46
N GLU A 174 3.72 -9.14 28.34
CA GLU A 174 4.00 -10.27 29.20
C GLU A 174 4.54 -11.41 28.31
N ASP A 175 5.62 -12.08 28.75
CA ASP A 175 6.25 -13.18 28.00
C ASP A 175 6.47 -12.87 26.49
N SER A 176 6.92 -11.65 26.18
CA SER A 176 7.14 -11.15 24.82
C SER A 176 5.88 -10.94 23.97
N VAL A 177 4.69 -11.11 24.52
CA VAL A 177 3.41 -10.95 23.83
C VAL A 177 2.53 -9.95 24.58
N PRO A 178 2.02 -8.87 23.93
CA PRO A 178 1.13 -7.92 24.58
C PRO A 178 -0.18 -8.58 25.04
N LYS A 179 -0.57 -8.31 26.28
CA LYS A 179 -1.78 -8.83 26.91
C LYS A 179 -2.80 -7.73 27.13
N CYS A 180 -4.05 -8.06 26.88
CA CYS A 180 -5.16 -7.14 27.09
C CYS A 180 -5.35 -6.83 28.60
N PRO A 181 -5.36 -5.55 29.01
CA PRO A 181 -5.53 -5.20 30.41
C PRO A 181 -6.93 -5.51 30.96
N LYS A 182 -7.92 -5.76 30.06
CA LYS A 182 -9.29 -6.12 30.46
C LYS A 182 -9.52 -7.59 30.65
N CYS A 183 -8.93 -8.45 29.81
CA CYS A 183 -9.26 -9.88 29.82
C CYS A 183 -8.05 -10.82 29.70
N GLY A 184 -6.81 -10.31 29.63
CA GLY A 184 -5.59 -11.10 29.54
C GLY A 184 -5.33 -11.77 28.17
N ALA A 185 -6.26 -11.64 27.20
CA ALA A 185 -6.06 -12.22 25.88
C ALA A 185 -4.98 -11.45 25.08
N VAL A 186 -4.45 -12.09 24.05
CA VAL A 186 -3.40 -11.50 23.21
C VAL A 186 -3.93 -10.28 22.46
N ILE A 187 -3.11 -9.25 22.36
CA ILE A 187 -3.35 -8.06 21.51
C ILE A 187 -2.64 -8.28 20.17
N ARG A 188 -3.20 -7.76 19.09
CA ARG A 188 -2.59 -7.78 17.76
C ARG A 188 -2.88 -6.50 16.97
N PRO A 189 -2.02 -6.15 15.99
CA PRO A 189 -2.33 -5.07 15.05
C PRO A 189 -3.46 -5.48 14.10
N ARG A 190 -4.17 -4.49 13.55
CA ARG A 190 -5.22 -4.67 12.55
C ARG A 190 -4.63 -4.89 11.16
N ILE A 191 -3.87 -5.94 11.00
CA ILE A 191 -3.30 -6.38 9.73
C ILE A 191 -3.86 -7.75 9.34
N VAL A 192 -3.84 -8.07 8.05
CA VAL A 192 -4.18 -9.39 7.53
C VAL A 192 -2.92 -10.26 7.56
N MET A 193 -2.95 -11.32 8.37
CA MET A 193 -1.90 -12.32 8.40
C MET A 193 -2.06 -13.30 7.24
N PHE A 194 -1.00 -14.02 6.91
CA PHE A 194 -1.12 -15.16 5.99
C PHE A 194 -2.19 -16.13 6.51
N GLU A 195 -2.91 -16.80 5.60
CA GLU A 195 -4.06 -17.68 5.86
C GLU A 195 -5.36 -16.96 6.27
N GLU A 196 -5.33 -15.64 6.53
CA GLU A 196 -6.54 -14.89 6.84
C GLU A 196 -7.26 -14.42 5.58
N ARG A 197 -8.55 -14.21 5.72
CA ARG A 197 -9.37 -13.62 4.66
C ARG A 197 -9.12 -12.11 4.58
N LEU A 198 -9.12 -11.60 3.36
CA LEU A 198 -9.06 -10.16 3.13
C LEU A 198 -10.28 -9.45 3.70
N PRO A 199 -10.15 -8.19 4.15
CA PRO A 199 -11.24 -7.43 4.75
C PRO A 199 -12.31 -7.11 3.70
N ARG A 200 -13.47 -7.76 3.84
CA ARG A 200 -14.60 -7.62 2.92
C ARG A 200 -15.01 -6.16 2.68
N PRO A 201 -15.07 -5.26 3.70
CA PRO A 201 -15.42 -3.86 3.46
C PRO A 201 -14.47 -3.16 2.48
N VAL A 202 -13.14 -3.41 2.60
CA VAL A 202 -12.13 -2.82 1.69
C VAL A 202 -12.28 -3.36 0.27
N LEU A 203 -12.55 -4.66 0.13
CA LEU A 203 -12.81 -5.26 -1.19
C LEU A 203 -14.08 -4.69 -1.84
N MET A 204 -15.15 -4.51 -1.08
CA MET A 204 -16.39 -3.90 -1.58
C MET A 204 -16.16 -2.45 -2.01
N GLN A 205 -15.48 -1.66 -1.18
CA GLN A 205 -15.13 -0.28 -1.53
C GLN A 205 -14.25 -0.21 -2.79
N PHE A 206 -13.28 -1.12 -2.93
CA PHE A 206 -12.46 -1.20 -4.13
C PHE A 206 -13.30 -1.54 -5.37
N GLN A 207 -14.22 -2.50 -5.25
CA GLN A 207 -15.14 -2.88 -6.34
C GLN A 207 -16.03 -1.69 -6.75
N GLU A 208 -16.59 -0.97 -5.78
CA GLU A 208 -17.36 0.25 -6.04
C GLU A 208 -16.53 1.31 -6.78
N GLU A 209 -15.28 1.54 -6.37
CA GLU A 209 -14.38 2.46 -7.06
C GLU A 209 -14.05 1.99 -8.49
N PHE A 210 -13.92 0.69 -8.70
CA PHE A 210 -13.61 0.12 -10.01
C PHE A 210 -14.81 0.16 -10.96
N ASP A 211 -16.03 -0.08 -10.45
CA ASP A 211 -17.26 -0.10 -11.23
C ASP A 211 -17.82 1.31 -11.51
N ASN A 212 -17.44 2.30 -10.70
CA ASN A 212 -17.89 3.67 -10.88
C ASN A 212 -17.33 4.34 -12.16
N GLY A 213 -18.21 4.77 -13.06
CA GLY A 213 -17.91 5.70 -14.14
C GLY A 213 -16.90 5.24 -15.19
N ASN A 214 -16.96 4.00 -15.66
CA ASN A 214 -16.03 3.40 -16.64
C ASN A 214 -14.64 3.01 -16.10
N GLY A 215 -14.49 2.82 -14.79
CA GLY A 215 -13.24 2.40 -14.17
C GLY A 215 -12.18 3.51 -14.12
N PHE A 216 -10.93 3.11 -14.23
CA PHE A 216 -9.79 4.03 -14.23
C PHE A 216 -9.25 4.21 -15.66
N ASP A 217 -8.78 5.41 -15.99
CA ASP A 217 -8.14 5.71 -17.27
C ASP A 217 -6.72 5.13 -17.32
N ILE A 218 -6.02 5.19 -16.19
CA ILE A 218 -4.66 4.69 -16.04
C ILE A 218 -4.56 3.87 -14.75
N VAL A 219 -3.94 2.69 -14.85
CA VAL A 219 -3.68 1.81 -13.71
C VAL A 219 -2.19 1.56 -13.58
N PHE A 220 -1.62 1.91 -12.43
CA PHE A 220 -0.24 1.66 -12.06
C PHE A 220 -0.11 0.42 -11.17
N SER A 221 0.92 -0.39 -11.43
CA SER A 221 1.44 -1.42 -10.55
C SER A 221 2.84 -1.01 -10.11
N ILE A 222 3.06 -0.73 -8.82
CA ILE A 222 4.31 -0.18 -8.31
C ILE A 222 4.89 -1.06 -7.21
N GLY A 223 6.10 -1.58 -7.44
CA GLY A 223 6.89 -2.28 -6.43
C GLY A 223 6.18 -3.50 -5.84
N THR A 224 5.38 -4.20 -6.64
CA THR A 224 4.72 -5.46 -6.25
C THR A 224 5.18 -6.61 -7.12
N SER A 225 5.27 -7.81 -6.54
CA SER A 225 5.51 -9.04 -7.28
C SER A 225 4.27 -9.51 -8.06
N ALA A 226 3.12 -8.89 -7.81
CA ALA A 226 1.84 -9.18 -8.46
C ALA A 226 1.44 -10.68 -8.41
N MET A 227 1.80 -11.39 -7.35
CA MET A 227 1.55 -12.85 -7.23
C MET A 227 0.10 -13.20 -6.92
N PHE A 228 -0.67 -12.27 -6.36
CA PHE A 228 -2.04 -12.55 -5.91
C PHE A 228 -3.08 -12.08 -6.93
N PRO A 229 -4.12 -12.91 -7.23
CA PRO A 229 -5.16 -12.55 -8.20
C PRO A 229 -5.90 -11.25 -7.93
N TYR A 230 -6.09 -10.88 -6.65
CA TYR A 230 -6.75 -9.62 -6.27
C TYR A 230 -5.87 -8.37 -6.54
N ILE A 231 -4.57 -8.57 -6.77
CA ILE A 231 -3.62 -7.53 -7.17
C ILE A 231 -3.49 -7.45 -8.69
N THR A 232 -3.37 -8.60 -9.37
CA THR A 232 -3.23 -8.66 -10.83
C THR A 232 -4.55 -8.47 -11.56
N GLY A 233 -5.66 -8.86 -10.95
CA GLY A 233 -7.00 -8.77 -11.55
C GLY A 233 -7.33 -7.39 -12.10
N PRO A 234 -7.17 -6.30 -11.33
CA PRO A 234 -7.42 -4.95 -11.82
C PRO A 234 -6.54 -4.54 -13.01
N MET A 235 -5.28 -5.01 -13.04
CA MET A 235 -4.37 -4.77 -14.17
C MET A 235 -4.85 -5.50 -15.43
N TYR A 236 -5.21 -6.78 -15.31
CA TYR A 236 -5.73 -7.56 -16.44
C TYR A 236 -7.06 -6.99 -16.96
N GLU A 237 -7.92 -6.55 -16.06
CA GLU A 237 -9.18 -5.90 -16.45
C GLU A 237 -8.93 -4.58 -17.20
N ALA A 238 -8.00 -3.77 -16.74
CA ALA A 238 -7.60 -2.54 -17.42
C ALA A 238 -7.04 -2.84 -18.83
N ILE A 239 -6.18 -3.85 -18.96
CA ILE A 239 -5.67 -4.31 -20.26
C ILE A 239 -6.83 -4.76 -21.19
N ARG A 240 -7.74 -5.58 -20.66
CA ARG A 240 -8.92 -6.07 -21.42
C ARG A 240 -9.81 -4.93 -21.91
N CYS A 241 -9.94 -3.87 -21.11
CA CYS A 241 -10.73 -2.68 -21.43
C CYS A 241 -9.96 -1.63 -22.27
N GLY A 242 -8.74 -1.93 -22.73
CA GLY A 242 -7.93 -0.99 -23.51
C GLY A 242 -7.50 0.26 -22.72
N LYS A 243 -7.42 0.17 -21.42
CA LYS A 243 -6.95 1.26 -20.55
C LYS A 243 -5.42 1.26 -20.47
N THR A 244 -4.85 2.42 -20.18
CA THR A 244 -3.41 2.54 -20.03
C THR A 244 -2.94 1.84 -18.75
N THR A 245 -1.98 0.95 -18.90
CA THR A 245 -1.39 0.21 -17.77
C THR A 245 0.09 0.47 -17.66
N VAL A 246 0.57 0.68 -16.45
CA VAL A 246 1.96 1.04 -16.16
C VAL A 246 2.50 0.12 -15.06
N GLU A 247 3.67 -0.46 -15.29
CA GLU A 247 4.41 -1.13 -14.23
C GLU A 247 5.69 -0.36 -13.93
N ILE A 248 5.91 -0.05 -12.64
CA ILE A 248 7.15 0.53 -12.10
C ILE A 248 7.76 -0.50 -11.17
N ASN A 249 8.83 -1.15 -11.64
CA ASN A 249 9.53 -2.16 -10.88
C ASN A 249 10.95 -2.34 -11.45
N PRO A 250 12.02 -2.31 -10.62
CA PRO A 250 13.39 -2.54 -11.09
C PRO A 250 13.59 -3.89 -11.77
N ALA A 251 12.88 -4.92 -11.31
CA ALA A 251 12.93 -6.27 -11.87
C ALA A 251 11.69 -6.58 -12.70
N MET A 252 11.87 -7.25 -13.83
CA MET A 252 10.76 -7.74 -14.66
C MET A 252 9.97 -8.81 -13.92
N GLY A 253 8.63 -8.69 -13.98
CA GLY A 253 7.69 -9.68 -13.48
C GLY A 253 6.76 -10.19 -14.56
N GLU A 254 5.72 -10.92 -14.16
CA GLU A 254 4.73 -11.50 -15.08
C GLU A 254 3.97 -10.44 -15.88
N LEU A 255 3.69 -9.28 -15.28
CA LEU A 255 2.94 -8.20 -15.92
C LEU A 255 3.77 -7.39 -16.93
N SER A 256 5.11 -7.37 -16.81
CA SER A 256 5.99 -6.45 -17.54
C SER A 256 5.87 -6.53 -19.06
N HIS A 257 5.55 -7.72 -19.59
CA HIS A 257 5.35 -7.93 -21.03
C HIS A 257 3.93 -7.65 -21.52
N ARG A 258 3.00 -7.33 -20.61
CA ARG A 258 1.58 -7.15 -20.90
C ARG A 258 1.10 -5.72 -20.75
N VAL A 259 1.81 -4.92 -19.96
CA VAL A 259 1.47 -3.52 -19.71
C VAL A 259 1.87 -2.62 -20.89
N ALA A 260 1.18 -1.48 -21.03
CA ALA A 260 1.51 -0.49 -22.06
C ALA A 260 2.88 0.18 -21.80
N TYR A 261 3.22 0.40 -20.52
CA TYR A 261 4.48 1.01 -20.11
C TYR A 261 5.13 0.20 -18.99
N TYR A 262 6.33 -0.31 -19.25
CA TYR A 262 7.20 -0.86 -18.22
C TYR A 262 8.37 0.08 -17.95
N LEU A 263 8.49 0.52 -16.70
CA LEU A 263 9.55 1.42 -16.23
C LEU A 263 10.48 0.65 -15.27
N PRO A 264 11.65 0.15 -15.74
CA PRO A 264 12.58 -0.64 -14.94
C PRO A 264 13.42 0.25 -14.01
N MET A 265 12.76 0.87 -13.02
CA MET A 265 13.42 1.78 -12.07
C MET A 265 12.69 1.82 -10.74
N GLY A 266 13.28 2.45 -9.72
CA GLY A 266 12.65 2.69 -8.42
C GLY A 266 11.43 3.62 -8.53
N ALA A 267 10.51 3.48 -7.59
CA ALA A 267 9.25 4.24 -7.59
C ALA A 267 9.49 5.74 -7.44
N ALA A 268 10.40 6.14 -6.56
CA ALA A 268 10.72 7.56 -6.33
C ALA A 268 11.31 8.22 -7.58
N ASP A 269 12.22 7.54 -8.29
CA ASP A 269 12.82 8.05 -9.53
C ASP A 269 11.78 8.17 -10.64
N ALA A 270 10.99 7.12 -10.86
CA ALA A 270 9.95 7.09 -11.90
C ALA A 270 8.91 8.21 -11.71
N LEU A 271 8.33 8.28 -10.50
CA LEU A 271 7.28 9.27 -10.22
C LEU A 271 7.83 10.71 -10.20
N THR A 272 9.08 10.93 -9.76
CA THR A 272 9.70 12.26 -9.82
C THR A 272 9.87 12.74 -11.27
N LYS A 273 10.32 11.86 -12.18
CA LYS A 273 10.43 12.18 -13.61
C LYS A 273 9.07 12.44 -14.23
N LEU A 274 8.06 11.63 -13.92
CA LEU A 274 6.71 11.82 -14.41
C LEU A 274 6.07 13.10 -13.87
N ASP A 275 6.25 13.42 -12.58
CA ASP A 275 5.71 14.64 -11.96
C ASP A 275 6.24 15.89 -12.64
N ALA A 276 7.54 15.94 -12.94
CA ALA A 276 8.15 17.07 -13.66
C ALA A 276 7.59 17.26 -15.08
N LEU A 277 7.21 16.16 -15.75
CA LEU A 277 6.60 16.19 -17.07
C LEU A 277 5.11 16.52 -17.05
N VAL A 278 4.37 16.01 -16.05
CA VAL A 278 2.92 16.21 -15.93
C VAL A 278 2.58 17.61 -15.42
N PHE A 279 3.35 18.09 -14.44
CA PHE A 279 3.18 19.37 -13.76
C PHE A 279 4.47 20.19 -13.83
N PRO A 280 4.85 20.70 -15.03
CA PRO A 280 6.05 21.51 -15.17
C PRO A 280 5.94 22.75 -14.27
N ARG A 281 7.00 23.04 -13.51
CA ARG A 281 7.06 24.29 -12.75
C ARG A 281 6.99 25.46 -13.73
N ALA A 282 6.11 26.43 -13.49
CA ALA A 282 6.16 27.69 -14.20
C ALA A 282 7.56 28.31 -13.98
N GLN A 283 8.23 28.62 -15.08
CA GLN A 283 9.51 29.34 -15.07
C GLN A 283 9.31 30.78 -14.64
#